data_2c668680356e8dd33159347795e2aba0
#
_entry.id   2c668680356e8dd33159347795e2aba0
#
_cell.length_a   1.000
_cell.length_b   1.000
_cell.length_c   1.000
_cell.angle_alpha   90.00
_cell.angle_beta   90.00
_cell.angle_gamma   90.00
#
_symmetry.space_group_name_H-M   'P 1'
#
loop_
_entity.id
_entity.type
_entity.pdbx_description
1 polymer ?
#
loop_
_entity_poly.entity_id
_entity_poly.type
_entity_poly.pdbx_seq_one_letter_code
_entity_poly.pdbx_strand_id
1 'polypeptide(L)'
;MMQLILSIVTHAVALLFYPGLLAMVAFGAIVELAWMRVSRPDWEWPRLPRRRPTPVVATVALCAVVGAVQLAAPLNPIPGDERSVVLAAVALAFTAWAELALTVEFVAEPGLLLIVQVSWLLAVLGPAVQPESLRPQVLGNVVVPGLLPVKVACAFLYLLSLPGLLRLWPFTPSADKRVKQRLDAGRILTWFPYCGLFTTLFVTPSSDDLEGLLRFFGLSFAVAAVLVALAMFMRWRGVTVARGLYTRVIPPYAVLVLAIVLVTSIQIR
;
A
#
# COMPACT_ATOMS: atom_id res chain seq x y z
N MET A 1 1.65 36.89 2.68
CA MET A 1 3.02 36.41 2.42
C MET A 1 3.48 35.42 3.49
N MET A 2 3.41 35.74 4.79
CA MET A 2 3.80 34.82 5.90
C MET A 2 3.06 33.46 5.85
N GLN A 3 1.74 33.47 5.66
CA GLN A 3 0.94 32.24 5.56
C GLN A 3 1.33 31.36 4.36
N LEU A 4 1.65 31.97 3.21
CA LEU A 4 2.12 31.24 2.05
C LEU A 4 3.47 30.54 2.30
N ILE A 5 4.40 31.25 2.93
CA ILE A 5 5.71 30.70 3.29
C ILE A 5 5.55 29.54 4.27
N LEU A 6 4.71 29.72 5.30
CA LEU A 6 4.43 28.68 6.29
C LEU A 6 3.81 27.43 5.63
N SER A 7 2.84 27.62 4.74
CA SER A 7 2.22 26.51 3.99
C SER A 7 3.26 25.77 3.14
N ILE A 8 4.11 26.47 2.40
CA ILE A 8 5.17 25.83 1.60
C ILE A 8 6.13 25.03 2.49
N VAL A 9 6.55 25.58 3.61
CA VAL A 9 7.45 24.89 4.55
C VAL A 9 6.79 23.64 5.13
N THR A 10 5.52 23.74 5.54
CA THR A 10 4.75 22.61 6.09
C THR A 10 4.64 21.48 5.08
N HIS A 11 4.27 21.78 3.83
CA HIS A 11 4.19 20.79 2.78
C HIS A 11 5.56 20.18 2.43
N ALA A 12 6.63 20.99 2.39
CA ALA A 12 7.98 20.52 2.17
C ALA A 12 8.44 19.55 3.28
N VAL A 13 8.14 19.86 4.53
CA VAL A 13 8.42 18.96 5.68
C VAL A 13 7.66 17.66 5.56
N ALA A 14 6.36 17.71 5.20
CA ALA A 14 5.56 16.51 4.98
C ALA A 14 6.11 15.62 3.87
N LEU A 15 6.53 16.22 2.74
CA LEU A 15 7.06 15.47 1.59
C LEU A 15 8.44 14.85 1.86
N LEU A 16 9.32 15.55 2.56
CA LEU A 16 10.70 15.10 2.76
C LEU A 16 10.87 14.21 4.00
N PHE A 17 10.22 14.56 5.11
CA PHE A 17 10.45 13.89 6.39
C PHE A 17 9.33 12.91 6.73
N TYR A 18 8.17 13.42 7.15
CA TYR A 18 7.08 12.59 7.65
C TYR A 18 5.71 13.17 7.27
N PRO A 19 4.82 12.32 6.74
CA PRO A 19 4.94 10.89 6.43
C PRO A 19 5.66 10.58 5.11
N GLY A 20 6.42 11.53 4.56
CA GLY A 20 7.05 11.51 3.25
C GLY A 20 8.29 10.59 3.12
N LEU A 21 9.23 11.04 2.28
CA LEU A 21 10.33 10.22 1.76
C LEU A 21 11.17 9.51 2.84
N LEU A 22 11.54 10.23 3.90
CA LEU A 22 12.41 9.64 4.95
C LEU A 22 11.71 8.51 5.70
N ALA A 23 10.46 8.70 6.10
CA ALA A 23 9.67 7.68 6.77
C ALA A 23 9.45 6.46 5.87
N MET A 24 9.16 6.69 4.58
CA MET A 24 8.99 5.63 3.60
C MET A 24 10.25 4.79 3.42
N VAL A 25 11.40 5.44 3.25
CA VAL A 25 12.69 4.75 3.08
C VAL A 25 13.06 3.97 4.34
N ALA A 26 12.90 4.57 5.53
CA ALA A 26 13.22 3.90 6.79
C ALA A 26 12.34 2.67 7.02
N PHE A 27 11.01 2.83 6.93
CA PHE A 27 10.06 1.73 7.08
C PHE A 27 10.28 0.64 6.03
N GLY A 28 10.35 1.04 4.75
CA GLY A 28 10.47 0.12 3.65
C GLY A 28 11.80 -0.64 3.65
N ALA A 29 12.90 0.00 4.06
CA ALA A 29 14.19 -0.68 4.19
C ALA A 29 14.14 -1.77 5.26
N ILE A 30 13.52 -1.51 6.42
CA ILE A 30 13.37 -2.50 7.50
C ILE A 30 12.56 -3.70 6.99
N VAL A 31 11.39 -3.44 6.38
CA VAL A 31 10.51 -4.50 5.88
C VAL A 31 11.16 -5.27 4.73
N GLU A 32 11.83 -4.59 3.82
CA GLU A 32 12.51 -5.22 2.69
C GLU A 32 13.66 -6.12 3.15
N LEU A 33 14.45 -5.67 4.13
CA LEU A 33 15.48 -6.52 4.75
C LEU A 33 14.88 -7.74 5.42
N ALA A 34 13.78 -7.58 6.15
CA ALA A 34 13.04 -8.71 6.75
C ALA A 34 12.54 -9.68 5.68
N TRP A 35 11.91 -9.17 4.61
CA TRP A 35 11.48 -9.97 3.47
C TRP A 35 12.62 -10.75 2.82
N MET A 36 13.74 -10.09 2.54
CA MET A 36 14.91 -10.75 1.96
C MET A 36 15.48 -11.83 2.88
N ARG A 37 15.51 -11.57 4.19
CA ARG A 37 16.01 -12.54 5.19
C ARG A 37 15.13 -13.80 5.23
N VAL A 38 13.81 -13.64 5.19
CA VAL A 38 12.85 -14.76 5.27
C VAL A 38 12.73 -15.49 3.94
N SER A 39 12.83 -14.79 2.81
CA SER A 39 12.62 -15.38 1.49
C SER A 39 13.82 -16.15 0.95
N ARG A 40 15.02 -16.03 1.55
CA ARG A 40 16.25 -16.68 1.06
C ARG A 40 16.98 -17.41 2.19
N PRO A 41 17.28 -18.71 2.02
CA PRO A 41 18.07 -19.48 3.00
C PRO A 41 19.52 -18.99 3.05
N ASP A 42 20.10 -18.61 1.89
CA ASP A 42 21.49 -18.15 1.79
C ASP A 42 21.55 -16.64 1.89
N TRP A 43 21.45 -16.14 3.13
CA TRP A 43 21.46 -14.71 3.41
C TRP A 43 22.88 -14.12 3.34
N GLU A 44 23.07 -13.19 2.41
CA GLU A 44 24.20 -12.26 2.42
C GLU A 44 23.68 -10.83 2.55
N TRP A 45 24.46 -9.95 3.19
CA TRP A 45 24.08 -8.54 3.28
C TRP A 45 23.89 -7.93 1.90
N PRO A 46 22.74 -7.31 1.61
CA PRO A 46 22.47 -6.72 0.32
C PRO A 46 23.47 -5.59 0.03
N ARG A 47 24.02 -5.58 -1.16
CA ARG A 47 24.85 -4.47 -1.60
C ARG A 47 23.98 -3.29 -1.96
N LEU A 48 24.29 -2.12 -1.39
CA LEU A 48 23.61 -0.89 -1.75
C LEU A 48 23.77 -0.62 -3.26
N PRO A 49 22.70 -0.19 -3.95
CA PRO A 49 22.80 0.13 -5.36
C PRO A 49 23.73 1.33 -5.56
N ARG A 50 24.86 1.11 -6.23
CA ARG A 50 25.80 2.18 -6.61
C ARG A 50 25.38 2.95 -7.87
N ARG A 51 24.23 2.60 -8.48
CA ARG A 51 23.76 3.24 -9.70
C ARG A 51 22.87 4.43 -9.38
N ARG A 52 22.91 5.44 -10.26
CA ARG A 52 21.98 6.58 -10.21
C ARG A 52 20.53 6.06 -10.26
N PRO A 53 19.58 6.70 -9.57
CA PRO A 53 18.18 6.34 -9.63
C PRO A 53 17.71 6.38 -11.09
N THR A 54 17.05 5.33 -11.51
CA THR A 54 16.42 5.31 -12.86
C THR A 54 15.21 6.23 -12.87
N PRO A 55 14.79 6.76 -14.04
CA PRO A 55 13.56 7.56 -14.14
C PRO A 55 12.33 6.86 -13.52
N VAL A 56 12.29 5.52 -13.64
CA VAL A 56 11.25 4.69 -13.02
C VAL A 56 11.21 4.87 -11.50
N VAL A 57 12.34 4.72 -10.84
CA VAL A 57 12.44 4.86 -9.38
C VAL A 57 12.06 6.28 -8.95
N ALA A 58 12.43 7.31 -9.73
CA ALA A 58 12.05 8.69 -9.44
C ALA A 58 10.53 8.89 -9.57
N THR A 59 9.90 8.34 -10.61
CA THR A 59 8.43 8.40 -10.79
C THR A 59 7.70 7.66 -9.67
N VAL A 60 8.16 6.45 -9.33
CA VAL A 60 7.60 5.66 -8.22
C VAL A 60 7.77 6.43 -6.90
N ALA A 61 8.94 7.04 -6.64
CA ALA A 61 9.17 7.84 -5.46
C ALA A 61 8.19 9.02 -5.36
N LEU A 62 8.00 9.76 -6.44
CA LEU A 62 7.08 10.89 -6.49
C LEU A 62 5.64 10.45 -6.19
N CYS A 63 5.15 9.44 -6.90
CA CYS A 63 3.79 8.93 -6.70
C CYS A 63 3.60 8.35 -5.29
N ALA A 64 4.57 7.59 -4.78
CA ALA A 64 4.49 7.00 -3.47
C ALA A 64 4.51 8.06 -2.35
N VAL A 65 5.32 9.13 -2.49
CA VAL A 65 5.35 10.26 -1.55
C VAL A 65 4.00 11.00 -1.56
N VAL A 66 3.43 11.28 -2.74
CA VAL A 66 2.10 11.88 -2.85
C VAL A 66 1.06 11.00 -2.15
N GLY A 67 1.10 9.69 -2.34
CA GLY A 67 0.22 8.76 -1.63
C GLY A 67 0.43 8.78 -0.11
N ALA A 68 1.68 8.80 0.34
CA ALA A 68 2.01 8.78 1.77
C ALA A 68 1.55 10.02 2.52
N VAL A 69 1.68 11.21 1.95
CA VAL A 69 1.26 12.47 2.59
C VAL A 69 -0.27 12.59 2.72
N GLN A 70 -1.03 11.81 1.96
CA GLN A 70 -2.49 11.75 2.08
C GLN A 70 -2.98 10.85 3.21
N LEU A 71 -2.11 10.09 3.89
CA LEU A 71 -2.50 9.19 4.97
C LEU A 71 -3.00 9.96 6.20
N ALA A 72 -3.97 9.38 6.91
CA ALA A 72 -4.36 9.86 8.25
C ALA A 72 -3.33 9.42 9.30
N ALA A 73 -2.05 9.68 9.01
CA ALA A 73 -0.97 9.39 9.92
C ALA A 73 -0.92 10.45 11.03
N PRO A 74 -0.74 10.05 12.32
CA PRO A 74 -0.59 10.98 13.42
C PRO A 74 0.58 11.94 13.21
N LEU A 75 0.48 13.16 13.70
CA LEU A 75 1.50 14.22 13.53
C LEU A 75 1.81 14.56 12.05
N ASN A 76 0.94 14.21 11.14
CA ASN A 76 1.10 14.62 9.73
C ASN A 76 0.88 16.14 9.63
N PRO A 77 1.87 16.89 9.11
CA PRO A 77 1.77 18.35 9.03
C PRO A 77 0.66 18.87 8.12
N ILE A 78 0.21 18.05 7.14
CA ILE A 78 -0.87 18.44 6.24
C ILE A 78 -2.21 18.37 6.99
N PRO A 79 -3.05 19.42 6.94
CA PRO A 79 -4.36 19.42 7.55
C PRO A 79 -5.25 18.29 7.04
N GLY A 80 -6.11 17.74 7.92
CA GLY A 80 -6.95 16.58 7.58
C GLY A 80 -7.99 16.86 6.49
N ASP A 81 -8.39 18.11 6.33
CA ASP A 81 -9.34 18.59 5.32
C ASP A 81 -8.72 18.68 3.90
N GLU A 82 -7.40 18.78 3.82
CA GLU A 82 -6.67 18.76 2.55
C GLU A 82 -6.32 17.34 2.06
N ARG A 83 -6.52 16.31 2.89
CA ARG A 83 -6.18 14.92 2.56
C ARG A 83 -7.33 14.22 1.83
N SER A 84 -6.99 13.45 0.79
CA SER A 84 -7.96 12.72 -0.03
C SER A 84 -7.53 11.27 -0.26
N VAL A 85 -8.42 10.33 0.07
CA VAL A 85 -8.22 8.90 -0.25
C VAL A 85 -8.16 8.66 -1.74
N VAL A 86 -8.90 9.43 -2.54
CA VAL A 86 -8.87 9.29 -4.00
C VAL A 86 -7.49 9.66 -4.54
N LEU A 87 -6.91 10.76 -4.05
CA LEU A 87 -5.56 11.17 -4.46
C LEU A 87 -4.51 10.15 -4.04
N ALA A 88 -4.62 9.60 -2.81
CA ALA A 88 -3.77 8.51 -2.35
C ALA A 88 -3.90 7.27 -3.25
N ALA A 89 -5.13 6.86 -3.55
CA ALA A 89 -5.39 5.68 -4.38
C ALA A 89 -4.86 5.84 -5.80
N VAL A 90 -5.09 7.00 -6.43
CA VAL A 90 -4.60 7.29 -7.79
C VAL A 90 -3.08 7.34 -7.80
N ALA A 91 -2.45 8.04 -6.87
CA ALA A 91 -0.99 8.12 -6.79
C ALA A 91 -0.36 6.74 -6.62
N LEU A 92 -0.89 5.91 -5.71
CA LEU A 92 -0.39 4.55 -5.49
C LEU A 92 -0.70 3.60 -6.67
N ALA A 93 -1.83 3.76 -7.35
CA ALA A 93 -2.11 3.02 -8.58
C ALA A 93 -1.06 3.33 -9.66
N PHE A 94 -0.66 4.58 -9.79
CA PHE A 94 0.38 4.97 -10.74
C PHE A 94 1.76 4.39 -10.42
N THR A 95 2.09 4.07 -9.17
CA THR A 95 3.37 3.39 -8.86
C THR A 95 3.48 2.05 -9.58
N ALA A 96 2.42 1.23 -9.55
CA ALA A 96 2.40 -0.07 -10.21
C ALA A 96 2.45 0.07 -11.75
N TRP A 97 1.74 1.05 -12.31
CA TRP A 97 1.78 1.32 -13.75
C TRP A 97 3.12 1.88 -14.22
N ALA A 98 3.75 2.76 -13.45
CA ALA A 98 5.07 3.28 -13.78
C ALA A 98 6.11 2.16 -13.85
N GLU A 99 6.06 1.23 -12.90
CA GLU A 99 6.92 0.06 -12.91
C GLU A 99 6.63 -0.88 -14.10
N LEU A 100 5.36 -1.13 -14.40
CA LEU A 100 4.96 -1.96 -15.55
C LEU A 100 5.40 -1.34 -16.88
N ALA A 101 5.17 -0.04 -17.07
CA ALA A 101 5.43 0.65 -18.33
C ALA A 101 6.93 0.86 -18.59
N LEU A 102 7.73 1.02 -17.53
CA LEU A 102 9.11 1.48 -17.63
C LEU A 102 10.15 0.37 -17.35
N THR A 103 9.72 -0.83 -16.92
CA THR A 103 10.61 -1.98 -16.75
C THR A 103 10.31 -3.03 -17.82
N VAL A 104 11.25 -3.21 -18.75
CA VAL A 104 11.18 -4.22 -19.84
C VAL A 104 11.22 -5.66 -19.28
N GLU A 105 11.62 -5.85 -18.04
CA GLU A 105 11.78 -7.13 -17.38
C GLU A 105 10.54 -7.58 -16.59
N PHE A 106 9.41 -6.91 -16.73
CA PHE A 106 8.21 -7.25 -15.99
C PHE A 106 7.53 -8.51 -16.56
N VAL A 107 7.77 -9.64 -15.94
CA VAL A 107 7.26 -10.98 -16.36
C VAL A 107 5.84 -11.23 -15.84
N ALA A 108 5.25 -10.32 -15.06
CA ALA A 108 3.86 -10.50 -14.62
C ALA A 108 2.90 -10.35 -15.80
N GLU A 109 1.96 -11.29 -15.92
CA GLU A 109 0.88 -11.18 -16.89
C GLU A 109 0.09 -9.88 -16.66
N PRO A 110 0.00 -8.97 -17.65
CA PRO A 110 -0.68 -7.67 -17.46
C PRO A 110 -2.12 -7.83 -16.96
N GLY A 111 -2.80 -8.91 -17.36
CA GLY A 111 -4.15 -9.24 -16.90
C GLY A 111 -4.24 -9.52 -15.41
N LEU A 112 -3.25 -10.18 -14.81
CA LEU A 112 -3.21 -10.41 -13.36
C LEU A 112 -3.00 -9.13 -12.60
N LEU A 113 -2.13 -8.25 -13.08
CA LEU A 113 -1.91 -6.94 -12.45
C LEU A 113 -3.19 -6.10 -12.48
N LEU A 114 -3.91 -6.10 -13.61
CA LEU A 114 -5.17 -5.39 -13.73
C LEU A 114 -6.21 -5.91 -12.73
N ILE A 115 -6.38 -7.23 -12.61
CA ILE A 115 -7.29 -7.85 -11.64
C ILE A 115 -6.93 -7.41 -10.22
N VAL A 116 -5.67 -7.50 -9.85
CA VAL A 116 -5.17 -7.11 -8.53
C VAL A 116 -5.43 -5.63 -8.26
N GLN A 117 -5.16 -4.77 -9.24
CA GLN A 117 -5.30 -3.33 -9.08
C GLN A 117 -6.76 -2.88 -8.99
N VAL A 118 -7.64 -3.43 -9.82
CA VAL A 118 -9.08 -3.15 -9.75
C VAL A 118 -9.65 -3.63 -8.42
N SER A 119 -9.27 -4.83 -7.97
CA SER A 119 -9.68 -5.36 -6.67
C SER A 119 -9.19 -4.51 -5.52
N TRP A 120 -7.96 -4.03 -5.58
CA TRP A 120 -7.40 -3.13 -4.57
C TRP A 120 -8.11 -1.76 -4.57
N LEU A 121 -8.37 -1.17 -5.74
CA LEU A 121 -9.12 0.10 -5.83
C LEU A 121 -10.53 -0.05 -5.25
N LEU A 122 -11.21 -1.15 -5.52
CA LEU A 122 -12.50 -1.45 -4.91
C LEU A 122 -12.38 -1.54 -3.38
N ALA A 123 -11.34 -2.19 -2.88
CA ALA A 123 -11.10 -2.31 -1.44
C ALA A 123 -10.80 -0.95 -0.77
N VAL A 124 -10.09 -0.04 -1.46
CA VAL A 124 -9.80 1.32 -0.96
C VAL A 124 -11.02 2.22 -0.98
N LEU A 125 -11.83 2.15 -2.05
CA LEU A 125 -12.97 3.03 -2.25
C LEU A 125 -14.27 2.47 -1.66
N GLY A 126 -14.36 1.17 -1.40
CA GLY A 126 -15.53 0.53 -0.80
C GLY A 126 -15.98 1.17 0.52
N PRO A 127 -15.10 1.45 1.48
CA PRO A 127 -15.46 2.15 2.71
C PRO A 127 -16.02 3.57 2.50
N ALA A 128 -15.78 4.18 1.33
CA ALA A 128 -16.27 5.52 0.97
C ALA A 128 -17.78 5.58 0.64
N VAL A 129 -18.48 4.48 0.76
CA VAL A 129 -19.97 4.43 0.74
C VAL A 129 -20.58 5.30 1.85
N GLN A 130 -19.83 5.64 2.86
CA GLN A 130 -20.22 6.60 3.87
C GLN A 130 -20.36 7.99 3.23
N PRO A 131 -21.55 8.60 3.25
CA PRO A 131 -21.94 9.65 2.29
C PRO A 131 -21.27 11.01 2.51
N GLU A 132 -20.42 11.18 3.51
CA GLU A 132 -20.05 12.55 3.92
C GLU A 132 -18.61 12.95 3.60
N SER A 133 -17.69 12.04 3.32
CA SER A 133 -16.31 12.47 3.11
C SER A 133 -15.39 11.40 2.50
N LEU A 134 -14.60 11.80 1.54
CA LEU A 134 -13.45 11.03 1.02
C LEU A 134 -12.17 11.30 1.83
N ARG A 135 -12.32 11.88 3.04
CA ARG A 135 -11.21 12.17 3.94
C ARG A 135 -10.75 10.90 4.65
N PRO A 136 -9.47 10.57 4.63
CA PRO A 136 -8.94 9.35 5.24
C PRO A 136 -9.29 9.21 6.72
N GLN A 137 -9.28 10.29 7.48
CA GLN A 137 -9.60 10.31 8.91
C GLN A 137 -11.04 9.90 9.21
N VAL A 138 -11.99 10.31 8.35
CA VAL A 138 -13.40 9.97 8.50
C VAL A 138 -13.64 8.51 8.14
N LEU A 139 -13.00 8.04 7.08
CA LEU A 139 -13.13 6.64 6.61
C LEU A 139 -12.54 5.62 7.59
N GLY A 140 -11.55 6.00 8.38
CA GLY A 140 -10.99 5.17 9.45
C GLY A 140 -12.03 4.85 10.55
N ASN A 141 -12.95 5.75 10.82
CA ASN A 141 -13.98 5.57 11.85
C ASN A 141 -15.14 4.67 11.36
N VAL A 142 -15.69 3.87 12.27
CA VAL A 142 -16.95 3.14 12.05
C VAL A 142 -18.07 3.94 12.70
N VAL A 143 -18.72 4.78 11.93
CA VAL A 143 -19.81 5.63 12.43
C VAL A 143 -21.13 4.87 12.52
N VAL A 144 -21.35 3.91 11.60
CA VAL A 144 -22.58 3.12 11.53
C VAL A 144 -22.23 1.63 11.61
N PRO A 145 -22.89 0.85 12.51
CA PRO A 145 -22.62 -0.59 12.64
C PRO A 145 -22.76 -1.37 11.32
N GLY A 146 -23.67 -0.96 10.44
CA GLY A 146 -23.87 -1.57 9.11
C GLY A 146 -22.67 -1.46 8.17
N LEU A 147 -21.70 -0.58 8.42
CA LEU A 147 -20.47 -0.46 7.65
C LEU A 147 -19.39 -1.49 8.04
N LEU A 148 -19.53 -2.15 9.18
CA LEU A 148 -18.51 -3.11 9.64
C LEU A 148 -18.32 -4.27 8.65
N PRO A 149 -19.37 -4.93 8.12
CA PRO A 149 -19.20 -5.98 7.11
C PRO A 149 -18.48 -5.49 5.85
N VAL A 150 -18.81 -4.28 5.38
CA VAL A 150 -18.13 -3.65 4.23
C VAL A 150 -16.65 -3.46 4.52
N LYS A 151 -16.30 -2.87 5.68
CA LYS A 151 -14.91 -2.65 6.06
C LYS A 151 -14.12 -3.95 6.16
N VAL A 152 -14.69 -4.98 6.81
CA VAL A 152 -14.04 -6.29 6.94
C VAL A 152 -13.81 -6.92 5.57
N ALA A 153 -14.83 -6.95 4.71
CA ALA A 153 -14.72 -7.51 3.36
C ALA A 153 -13.69 -6.76 2.52
N CYS A 154 -13.70 -5.43 2.56
CA CYS A 154 -12.71 -4.59 1.89
C CYS A 154 -11.29 -4.79 2.45
N ALA A 155 -11.12 -4.92 3.78
CA ALA A 155 -9.83 -5.17 4.40
C ALA A 155 -9.20 -6.48 3.92
N PHE A 156 -9.98 -7.55 3.85
CA PHE A 156 -9.51 -8.83 3.30
C PHE A 156 -9.14 -8.72 1.83
N LEU A 157 -9.97 -8.06 1.01
CA LEU A 157 -9.67 -7.85 -0.41
C LEU A 157 -8.40 -7.02 -0.60
N TYR A 158 -8.22 -6.00 0.24
CA TYR A 158 -7.01 -5.17 0.25
C TYR A 158 -5.76 -6.02 0.53
N LEU A 159 -5.75 -6.79 1.63
CA LEU A 159 -4.62 -7.64 2.01
C LEU A 159 -4.29 -8.69 0.95
N LEU A 160 -5.30 -9.31 0.33
CA LEU A 160 -5.10 -10.27 -0.74
C LEU A 160 -4.53 -9.65 -2.01
N SER A 161 -4.79 -8.37 -2.27
CA SER A 161 -4.30 -7.66 -3.46
C SER A 161 -2.87 -7.16 -3.29
N LEU A 162 -2.44 -6.83 -2.07
CA LEU A 162 -1.14 -6.22 -1.81
C LEU A 162 0.09 -7.02 -2.27
N PRO A 163 0.16 -8.36 -2.13
CA PRO A 163 1.31 -9.11 -2.63
C PRO A 163 1.55 -8.91 -4.13
N GLY A 164 0.49 -8.74 -4.91
CA GLY A 164 0.60 -8.42 -6.34
C GLY A 164 1.15 -7.03 -6.60
N LEU A 165 0.64 -6.02 -5.88
CA LEU A 165 1.07 -4.63 -6.02
C LEU A 165 2.51 -4.40 -5.54
N LEU A 166 2.90 -5.08 -4.45
CA LEU A 166 4.27 -5.05 -3.92
C LEU A 166 5.21 -6.02 -4.64
N ARG A 167 4.73 -6.70 -5.69
CA ARG A 167 5.51 -7.69 -6.45
C ARG A 167 6.20 -8.72 -5.57
N LEU A 168 5.50 -9.16 -4.53
CA LEU A 168 5.95 -10.28 -3.72
C LEU A 168 5.73 -11.58 -4.50
N TRP A 169 6.35 -12.67 -4.02
CA TRP A 169 6.11 -13.95 -4.67
C TRP A 169 4.61 -14.30 -4.71
N PRO A 170 4.03 -14.80 -5.81
CA PRO A 170 4.66 -15.31 -7.05
C PRO A 170 4.89 -14.25 -8.15
N PHE A 171 4.70 -12.99 -7.89
CA PHE A 171 4.81 -11.90 -8.87
C PHE A 171 6.25 -11.41 -9.06
N THR A 172 7.19 -11.91 -8.26
CA THR A 172 8.60 -11.65 -8.51
C THR A 172 9.04 -12.37 -9.80
N PRO A 173 9.79 -11.70 -10.68
CA PRO A 173 10.42 -12.38 -11.81
C PRO A 173 11.20 -13.59 -11.30
N SER A 174 11.11 -14.70 -12.06
CA SER A 174 11.92 -15.89 -11.76
C SER A 174 13.38 -15.44 -11.68
N ALA A 175 13.93 -15.47 -10.48
CA ALA A 175 15.27 -14.99 -10.26
C ALA A 175 16.23 -15.85 -11.09
N ASP A 176 16.77 -15.28 -12.15
CA ASP A 176 18.01 -15.77 -12.71
C ASP A 176 18.98 -15.83 -11.52
N LYS A 177 19.50 -17.03 -11.21
CA LYS A 177 20.36 -17.32 -10.05
C LYS A 177 21.57 -16.40 -9.96
N ARG A 178 21.80 -15.58 -10.99
CA ARG A 178 22.90 -14.61 -11.13
C ARG A 178 22.55 -13.18 -10.71
N VAL A 179 21.27 -12.84 -10.48
CA VAL A 179 20.91 -11.50 -9.97
C VAL A 179 21.28 -11.44 -8.50
N LYS A 180 22.48 -10.89 -8.26
CA LYS A 180 23.00 -10.62 -6.92
C LYS A 180 21.95 -9.88 -6.09
N GLN A 181 21.88 -10.21 -4.82
CA GLN A 181 21.01 -9.61 -3.80
C GLN A 181 21.02 -8.08 -3.88
N ARG A 182 20.04 -7.50 -4.53
CA ARG A 182 19.84 -6.06 -4.60
C ARG A 182 18.54 -5.71 -3.91
N LEU A 183 18.61 -4.65 -3.13
CA LEU A 183 17.40 -4.03 -2.58
C LEU A 183 16.56 -3.48 -3.74
N ASP A 184 15.27 -3.80 -3.73
CA ASP A 184 14.32 -3.25 -4.69
C ASP A 184 13.89 -1.85 -4.22
N ALA A 185 14.47 -0.83 -4.84
CA ALA A 185 14.21 0.57 -4.47
C ALA A 185 12.73 0.96 -4.66
N GLY A 186 12.08 0.46 -5.69
CA GLY A 186 10.64 0.71 -5.91
C GLY A 186 9.80 0.15 -4.77
N ARG A 187 10.07 -1.09 -4.38
CA ARG A 187 9.34 -1.75 -3.29
C ARG A 187 9.62 -1.11 -1.93
N ILE A 188 10.86 -0.69 -1.66
CA ILE A 188 11.18 0.07 -0.44
C ILE A 188 10.29 1.31 -0.32
N LEU A 189 10.10 2.05 -1.40
CA LEU A 189 9.31 3.27 -1.41
C LEU A 189 7.79 3.01 -1.29
N THR A 190 7.31 1.85 -1.66
CA THR A 190 5.87 1.53 -1.69
C THR A 190 5.37 0.80 -0.44
N TRP A 191 6.23 0.13 0.35
CA TRP A 191 5.82 -0.57 1.56
C TRP A 191 5.02 0.29 2.52
N PHE A 192 5.58 1.45 2.91
CA PHE A 192 4.96 2.32 3.91
C PHE A 192 3.60 2.87 3.46
N PRO A 193 3.46 3.49 2.26
CA PRO A 193 2.18 4.05 1.86
C PRO A 193 1.09 2.98 1.69
N TYR A 194 1.39 1.77 1.23
CA TYR A 194 0.40 0.71 1.16
C TYR A 194 0.00 0.17 2.54
N CYS A 195 0.96 -0.08 3.45
CA CYS A 195 0.65 -0.54 4.81
C CYS A 195 -0.03 0.55 5.63
N GLY A 196 0.42 1.79 5.52
CA GLY A 196 -0.17 2.94 6.19
C GLY A 196 -1.58 3.28 5.69
N LEU A 197 -1.85 3.11 4.40
CA LEU A 197 -3.20 3.30 3.86
C LEU A 197 -4.17 2.24 4.41
N PHE A 198 -3.73 0.99 4.53
CA PHE A 198 -4.52 -0.04 5.20
C PHE A 198 -4.87 0.38 6.64
N THR A 199 -3.85 0.77 7.41
CA THR A 199 -4.05 1.22 8.80
C THR A 199 -5.02 2.39 8.88
N THR A 200 -4.88 3.36 7.97
CA THR A 200 -5.75 4.54 7.87
C THR A 200 -7.22 4.18 7.61
N LEU A 201 -7.49 3.22 6.72
CA LEU A 201 -8.85 2.91 6.27
C LEU A 201 -9.59 1.92 7.17
N PHE A 202 -8.86 0.95 7.75
CA PHE A 202 -9.48 -0.20 8.40
C PHE A 202 -9.26 -0.25 9.91
N VAL A 203 -8.36 0.58 10.43
CA VAL A 203 -8.14 0.69 11.87
C VAL A 203 -8.61 2.05 12.36
N THR A 204 -9.15 2.10 13.57
CA THR A 204 -9.60 3.35 14.18
C THR A 204 -8.46 4.37 14.22
N PRO A 205 -8.70 5.63 13.83
CA PRO A 205 -7.67 6.67 13.86
C PRO A 205 -6.99 6.75 15.21
N SER A 206 -5.69 6.89 15.19
CA SER A 206 -4.88 7.10 16.39
C SER A 206 -4.96 8.57 16.82
N SER A 207 -4.75 8.84 18.11
CA SER A 207 -4.55 10.19 18.61
C SER A 207 -3.34 10.87 17.95
N ASP A 208 -3.38 12.19 17.82
CA ASP A 208 -2.29 13.00 17.23
C ASP A 208 -1.18 13.26 18.27
N ASP A 209 -0.70 12.20 18.91
CA ASP A 209 0.37 12.19 19.89
C ASP A 209 1.44 11.12 19.55
N LEU A 210 2.46 11.05 20.39
CA LEU A 210 3.53 10.07 20.23
C LEU A 210 3.02 8.62 20.35
N GLU A 211 2.04 8.39 21.23
CA GLU A 211 1.43 7.06 21.40
C GLU A 211 0.68 6.65 20.13
N GLY A 212 -0.12 7.58 19.58
CA GLY A 212 -0.79 7.37 18.30
C GLY A 212 0.18 7.08 17.14
N LEU A 213 1.32 7.79 17.12
CA LEU A 213 2.38 7.55 16.14
C LEU A 213 2.95 6.13 16.27
N LEU A 214 3.31 5.71 17.49
CA LEU A 214 3.84 4.36 17.75
C LEU A 214 2.81 3.28 17.39
N ARG A 215 1.54 3.50 17.72
CA ARG A 215 0.44 2.61 17.36
C ARG A 215 0.28 2.51 15.84
N PHE A 216 0.31 3.63 15.12
CA PHE A 216 0.19 3.66 13.67
C PHE A 216 1.33 2.88 12.97
N PHE A 217 2.59 3.12 13.39
CA PHE A 217 3.73 2.37 12.86
C PHE A 217 3.69 0.90 13.26
N GLY A 218 3.34 0.59 14.52
CA GLY A 218 3.21 -0.79 14.98
C GLY A 218 2.19 -1.59 14.17
N LEU A 219 1.02 -1.00 13.90
CA LEU A 219 0.00 -1.62 13.07
C LEU A 219 0.45 -1.73 11.61
N SER A 220 1.12 -0.71 11.07
CA SER A 220 1.66 -0.77 9.70
C SER A 220 2.73 -1.86 9.56
N PHE A 221 3.59 -2.07 10.58
CA PHE A 221 4.52 -3.19 10.62
C PHE A 221 3.82 -4.54 10.77
N ALA A 222 2.74 -4.61 11.55
CA ALA A 222 1.93 -5.83 11.67
C ALA A 222 1.31 -6.21 10.32
N VAL A 223 0.78 -5.23 9.57
CA VAL A 223 0.28 -5.44 8.20
C VAL A 223 1.40 -5.95 7.29
N ALA A 224 2.57 -5.34 7.32
CA ALA A 224 3.72 -5.79 6.54
C ALA A 224 4.13 -7.23 6.90
N ALA A 225 4.12 -7.60 8.19
CA ALA A 225 4.40 -8.96 8.65
C ALA A 225 3.36 -9.97 8.13
N VAL A 226 2.07 -9.61 8.14
CA VAL A 226 1.00 -10.43 7.57
C VAL A 226 1.21 -10.64 6.07
N LEU A 227 1.61 -9.60 5.32
CA LEU A 227 1.89 -9.71 3.89
C LEU A 227 3.10 -10.61 3.61
N VAL A 228 4.16 -10.49 4.39
CA VAL A 228 5.33 -11.37 4.29
C VAL A 228 4.92 -12.82 4.59
N ALA A 229 4.14 -13.07 5.63
CA ALA A 229 3.63 -14.39 5.96
C ALA A 229 2.74 -14.96 4.84
N LEU A 230 1.85 -14.15 4.29
CA LEU A 230 0.98 -14.54 3.17
C LEU A 230 1.80 -14.90 1.92
N ALA A 231 2.80 -14.10 1.58
CA ALA A 231 3.68 -14.38 0.44
C ALA A 231 4.50 -15.67 0.65
N MET A 232 4.97 -15.91 1.88
CA MET A 232 5.67 -17.16 2.22
C MET A 232 4.75 -18.37 2.17
N PHE A 233 3.52 -18.24 2.66
CA PHE A 233 2.50 -19.28 2.55
C PHE A 233 2.19 -19.62 1.10
N MET A 234 1.98 -18.62 0.25
CA MET A 234 1.77 -18.83 -1.19
C MET A 234 2.99 -19.51 -1.84
N ARG A 235 4.20 -19.12 -1.45
CA ARG A 235 5.43 -19.75 -1.93
C ARG A 235 5.49 -21.24 -1.54
N TRP A 236 5.11 -21.57 -0.31
CA TRP A 236 5.07 -22.94 0.16
C TRP A 236 4.03 -23.79 -0.62
N ARG A 237 2.87 -23.21 -0.95
CA ARG A 237 1.81 -23.88 -1.72
C ARG A 237 2.12 -24.05 -3.21
N GLY A 238 3.05 -23.27 -3.74
CA GLY A 238 3.49 -23.36 -5.14
C GLY A 238 2.79 -22.38 -6.09
N VAL A 239 3.41 -22.18 -7.25
CA VAL A 239 2.99 -21.16 -8.26
C VAL A 239 1.57 -21.40 -8.79
N THR A 240 1.20 -22.66 -9.01
CA THR A 240 -0.11 -23.03 -9.56
C THR A 240 -1.25 -22.65 -8.64
N VAL A 241 -1.07 -22.89 -7.33
CA VAL A 241 -2.07 -22.54 -6.31
C VAL A 241 -2.17 -21.03 -6.16
N ALA A 242 -1.04 -20.33 -6.10
CA ALA A 242 -1.02 -18.88 -6.03
C ALA A 242 -1.69 -18.24 -7.26
N ARG A 243 -1.36 -18.71 -8.47
CA ARG A 243 -2.01 -18.23 -9.70
C ARG A 243 -3.51 -18.51 -9.68
N GLY A 244 -3.92 -19.71 -9.23
CA GLY A 244 -5.33 -20.07 -9.06
C GLY A 244 -6.07 -19.13 -8.10
N LEU A 245 -5.44 -18.70 -7.00
CA LEU A 245 -6.00 -17.73 -6.08
C LEU A 245 -6.32 -16.41 -6.79
N TYR A 246 -5.38 -15.86 -7.53
CA TYR A 246 -5.55 -14.57 -8.21
C TYR A 246 -6.48 -14.60 -9.41
N THR A 247 -6.61 -15.73 -10.09
CA THR A 247 -7.48 -15.84 -11.28
C THR A 247 -8.88 -16.35 -10.97
N ARG A 248 -9.03 -17.21 -9.95
CA ARG A 248 -10.30 -17.90 -9.67
C ARG A 248 -10.99 -17.47 -8.38
N VAL A 249 -10.25 -16.96 -7.39
CA VAL A 249 -10.80 -16.61 -6.07
C VAL A 249 -10.97 -15.10 -5.91
N ILE A 250 -9.97 -14.31 -6.27
CA ILE A 250 -10.03 -12.85 -6.09
C ILE A 250 -11.14 -12.20 -6.93
N PRO A 251 -11.34 -12.51 -8.24
CA PRO A 251 -12.40 -11.87 -9.01
C PRO A 251 -13.80 -12.11 -8.45
N PRO A 252 -14.25 -13.36 -8.16
CA PRO A 252 -15.58 -13.55 -7.59
C PRO A 252 -15.70 -12.95 -6.19
N TYR A 253 -14.63 -12.94 -5.38
CA TYR A 253 -14.64 -12.26 -4.09
C TYR A 253 -14.76 -10.74 -4.25
N ALA A 254 -14.09 -10.13 -5.23
CA ALA A 254 -14.25 -8.71 -5.55
C ALA A 254 -15.69 -8.38 -5.99
N VAL A 255 -16.33 -9.25 -6.79
CA VAL A 255 -17.74 -9.09 -7.15
C VAL A 255 -18.65 -9.19 -5.91
N LEU A 256 -18.38 -10.12 -5.01
CA LEU A 256 -19.11 -10.22 -3.74
C LEU A 256 -18.95 -8.95 -2.89
N VAL A 257 -17.72 -8.43 -2.75
CA VAL A 257 -17.46 -7.17 -2.04
C VAL A 257 -18.21 -6.01 -2.69
N LEU A 258 -18.21 -5.92 -4.02
CA LEU A 258 -18.98 -4.91 -4.74
C LEU A 258 -20.48 -5.02 -4.44
N ALA A 259 -21.03 -6.23 -4.43
CA ALA A 259 -22.44 -6.45 -4.09
C ALA A 259 -22.74 -6.00 -2.65
N ILE A 260 -21.88 -6.34 -1.68
CA ILE A 260 -22.03 -5.89 -0.28
C ILE A 260 -22.00 -4.36 -0.21
N VAL A 261 -21.06 -3.71 -0.89
CA VAL A 261 -20.95 -2.25 -0.96
C VAL A 261 -22.24 -1.62 -1.52
N LEU A 262 -22.76 -2.16 -2.62
CA LEU A 262 -23.98 -1.65 -3.25
C LEU A 262 -25.22 -1.82 -2.35
N VAL A 263 -25.39 -3.00 -1.75
CA VAL A 263 -26.54 -3.26 -0.84
C VAL A 263 -26.47 -2.32 0.36
N THR A 264 -25.29 -2.16 0.97
CA THR A 264 -25.12 -1.26 2.11
C THR A 264 -25.36 0.21 1.71
N SER A 265 -24.95 0.62 0.52
CA SER A 265 -25.19 1.96 -0.02
C SER A 265 -26.70 2.28 -0.15
N ILE A 266 -27.50 1.27 -0.52
CA ILE A 266 -28.97 1.42 -0.62
C ILE A 266 -29.63 1.48 0.77
N GLN A 267 -29.10 0.73 1.74
CA GLN A 267 -29.66 0.69 3.10
C GLN A 267 -29.37 1.93 3.94
N ILE A 268 -28.30 2.68 3.62
CA ILE A 268 -27.90 3.88 4.35
C ILE A 268 -28.57 5.15 3.80
N ARG A 269 -29.13 5.10 2.60
CA ARG A 269 -29.98 6.17 2.03
C ARG A 269 -31.39 6.16 2.57
#